data_00f0c76658deb7e1a2256f4b0c16da12
#
_entry.id   00f0c76658deb7e1a2256f4b0c16da12
#
_cell.length_a   1.000
_cell.length_b   1.000
_cell.length_c   1.000
_cell.angle_alpha   90.00
_cell.angle_beta   90.00
_cell.angle_gamma   90.00
#
_symmetry.space_group_name_H-M   'P 1'
#
loop_
_entity.id
_entity.type
_entity.pdbx_description
1 polymer ?
#
loop_
_entity_poly.entity_id
_entity_poly.type
_entity_poly.pdbx_seq_one_letter_code
_entity_poly.pdbx_strand_id
1 'polypeptide(L)'
;MVRLIRKEGSLRFPVGKKRVRRVMKANGIKADYRQPRRNRKQAQADYEASNLLKRRFTQSKPNHVWVTDTTEPTYGSGNKVRLHVMLDLYGQAPIAYLISPTETTQSAVKLLSLAIEQRQQKPRMIHTDRGSAYVSHVYNQELSQHGILHSYSAPGTPADNAKMEHWWADFKSIWMNHQAKAMTLAELEVQVKQGINYFTTKFISIKRNDLTVAEYYEQQAI
;
A
#
# COMPACT_ATOMS: atom_id res chain seq x y z
N MET A 1 0.35 -35.55 -7.73
CA MET A 1 -0.27 -36.75 -8.39
C MET A 1 0.69 -37.89 -8.60
N VAL A 2 1.76 -37.84 -9.42
CA VAL A 2 2.69 -39.01 -9.64
C VAL A 2 3.26 -39.58 -8.34
N ARG A 3 3.62 -38.76 -7.35
CA ARG A 3 4.11 -39.20 -6.03
C ARG A 3 3.03 -39.88 -5.21
N LEU A 4 1.78 -39.42 -5.29
CA LEU A 4 0.63 -40.01 -4.61
C LEU A 4 0.32 -41.42 -5.19
N ILE A 5 0.22 -41.51 -6.52
CA ILE A 5 -0.03 -42.77 -7.22
C ILE A 5 1.07 -43.82 -6.89
N ARG A 6 2.34 -43.37 -6.78
CA ARG A 6 3.43 -44.26 -6.37
C ARG A 6 3.37 -44.70 -4.91
N LYS A 7 2.85 -43.82 -4.03
CA LYS A 7 2.76 -44.10 -2.59
C LYS A 7 1.60 -45.03 -2.27
N GLU A 8 0.50 -44.96 -3.02
CA GLU A 8 -0.68 -45.79 -2.82
C GLU A 8 -0.51 -47.25 -3.30
N GLY A 9 0.57 -47.54 -4.06
CA GLY A 9 0.92 -48.89 -4.45
C GLY A 9 -0.12 -49.63 -5.31
N SER A 10 -1.14 -48.92 -5.78
CA SER A 10 -2.30 -49.50 -6.47
C SER A 10 -2.04 -49.95 -7.92
N LEU A 11 -0.86 -49.63 -8.47
CA LEU A 11 -0.53 -49.95 -9.85
C LEU A 11 0.62 -50.96 -9.94
N ARG A 12 0.41 -52.04 -10.71
CA ARG A 12 1.39 -53.13 -10.95
C ARG A 12 2.60 -52.71 -11.83
N PHE A 13 2.70 -51.47 -12.27
CA PHE A 13 3.78 -51.00 -13.16
C PHE A 13 4.22 -49.55 -12.80
N PRO A 14 5.47 -49.19 -13.08
CA PRO A 14 6.00 -47.88 -12.75
C PRO A 14 5.34 -46.76 -13.59
N VAL A 15 4.85 -45.72 -12.91
CA VAL A 15 4.18 -44.56 -13.53
C VAL A 15 5.10 -43.37 -13.61
N GLY A 16 5.37 -42.92 -14.83
CA GLY A 16 6.16 -41.72 -15.12
C GLY A 16 5.32 -40.45 -15.38
N LYS A 17 5.91 -39.29 -15.20
CA LYS A 17 5.24 -38.00 -15.43
C LYS A 17 4.63 -37.87 -16.83
N LYS A 18 5.30 -38.38 -17.87
CA LYS A 18 4.83 -38.32 -19.27
C LYS A 18 3.53 -39.13 -19.44
N ARG A 19 3.44 -40.33 -18.83
CA ARG A 19 2.27 -41.18 -18.90
C ARG A 19 1.06 -40.56 -18.19
N VAL A 20 1.26 -39.98 -16.98
CA VAL A 20 0.18 -39.28 -16.26
C VAL A 20 -0.33 -38.10 -17.06
N ARG A 21 0.56 -37.27 -17.65
CA ARG A 21 0.14 -36.14 -18.48
C ARG A 21 -0.67 -36.56 -19.70
N ARG A 22 -0.28 -37.68 -20.35
CA ARG A 22 -1.01 -38.22 -21.50
C ARG A 22 -2.41 -38.67 -21.12
N VAL A 23 -2.54 -39.42 -20.02
CA VAL A 23 -3.85 -39.88 -19.52
C VAL A 23 -4.72 -38.70 -19.09
N MET A 24 -4.18 -37.74 -18.34
CA MET A 24 -4.92 -36.51 -17.98
C MET A 24 -5.43 -35.75 -19.21
N LYS A 25 -4.57 -35.59 -20.24
CA LYS A 25 -4.96 -34.91 -21.48
C LYS A 25 -6.06 -35.68 -22.22
N ALA A 26 -5.94 -37.01 -22.33
CA ALA A 26 -6.92 -37.85 -23.03
C ALA A 26 -8.30 -37.84 -22.33
N ASN A 27 -8.34 -37.63 -21.00
CA ASN A 27 -9.58 -37.60 -20.22
C ASN A 27 -10.01 -36.16 -19.83
N GLY A 28 -9.45 -35.10 -20.44
CA GLY A 28 -9.84 -33.73 -20.14
C GLY A 28 -9.50 -33.26 -18.72
N ILE A 29 -8.71 -34.03 -17.95
CA ILE A 29 -8.38 -33.72 -16.56
C ILE A 29 -7.35 -32.59 -16.51
N LYS A 30 -7.74 -31.47 -15.93
CA LYS A 30 -6.86 -30.31 -15.67
C LYS A 30 -6.57 -30.19 -14.18
N ALA A 31 -5.36 -29.73 -13.85
CA ALA A 31 -5.00 -29.51 -12.45
C ALA A 31 -5.52 -28.13 -12.00
N ASP A 32 -6.39 -28.07 -11.02
CA ASP A 32 -7.07 -26.87 -10.53
C ASP A 32 -6.11 -25.79 -9.98
N TYR A 33 -4.89 -26.19 -9.56
CA TYR A 33 -3.87 -25.23 -9.08
C TYR A 33 -3.11 -24.53 -10.20
N ARG A 34 -3.28 -24.90 -11.48
CA ARG A 34 -2.63 -24.21 -12.59
C ARG A 34 -3.50 -23.03 -13.06
N GLN A 35 -3.29 -21.91 -12.43
CA GLN A 35 -3.71 -20.63 -13.02
C GLN A 35 -3.01 -20.44 -14.38
N PRO A 36 -3.71 -20.02 -15.44
CA PRO A 36 -3.06 -19.68 -16.70
C PRO A 36 -1.99 -18.63 -16.45
N ARG A 37 -0.78 -18.82 -16.98
CA ARG A 37 0.28 -17.81 -16.91
C ARG A 37 -0.27 -16.55 -17.60
N ARG A 38 -0.41 -15.49 -16.84
CA ARG A 38 -0.80 -14.17 -17.37
C ARG A 38 0.15 -13.81 -18.53
N ASN A 39 -0.40 -13.43 -19.69
CA ASN A 39 0.40 -12.99 -20.81
C ASN A 39 1.19 -11.75 -20.36
N ARG A 40 2.53 -11.79 -20.42
CA ARG A 40 3.39 -10.68 -19.96
C ARG A 40 3.08 -9.37 -20.68
N LYS A 41 2.76 -9.43 -21.98
CA LYS A 41 2.37 -8.25 -22.76
C LYS A 41 1.05 -7.64 -22.27
N GLN A 42 0.05 -8.47 -21.97
CA GLN A 42 -1.22 -8.01 -21.42
C GLN A 42 -1.03 -7.45 -20.00
N ALA A 43 -0.26 -8.14 -19.16
CA ALA A 43 0.05 -7.63 -17.81
C ALA A 43 0.81 -6.31 -17.83
N GLN A 44 1.70 -6.08 -18.82
CA GLN A 44 2.40 -4.83 -19.01
C GLN A 44 1.45 -3.72 -19.48
N ALA A 45 0.56 -4.01 -20.43
CA ALA A 45 -0.43 -3.05 -20.89
C ALA A 45 -1.43 -2.67 -19.79
N ASP A 46 -1.91 -3.66 -19.00
CA ASP A 46 -2.78 -3.43 -17.85
C ASP A 46 -2.08 -2.56 -16.78
N TYR A 47 -0.77 -2.74 -16.61
CA TYR A 47 0.06 -1.93 -15.72
C TYR A 47 0.17 -0.50 -16.23
N GLU A 48 0.55 -0.30 -17.47
CA GLU A 48 0.69 1.04 -18.08
C GLU A 48 -0.62 1.81 -18.04
N ALA A 49 -1.74 1.13 -18.26
CA ALA A 49 -3.07 1.71 -18.15
C ALA A 49 -3.47 2.08 -16.72
N SER A 50 -2.95 1.38 -15.70
CA SER A 50 -3.33 1.58 -14.30
C SER A 50 -2.36 2.44 -13.50
N ASN A 51 -1.09 2.59 -13.91
CA ASN A 51 -0.13 3.48 -13.26
C ASN A 51 -0.19 4.89 -13.87
N LEU A 52 -1.18 5.66 -13.45
CA LEU A 52 -1.38 7.03 -13.92
C LEU A 52 -0.31 8.00 -13.40
N LEU A 53 0.22 7.74 -12.20
CA LEU A 53 1.26 8.57 -11.59
C LEU A 53 2.59 8.51 -12.35
N LYS A 54 2.97 7.32 -12.90
CA LYS A 54 4.20 7.12 -13.68
C LYS A 54 5.44 7.71 -13.00
N ARG A 55 5.56 7.54 -11.68
CA ARG A 55 6.65 8.04 -10.82
C ARG A 55 6.83 9.57 -10.85
N ARG A 56 5.82 10.33 -11.29
CA ARG A 56 5.85 11.79 -11.24
C ARG A 56 5.56 12.28 -9.82
N PHE A 57 6.51 12.05 -8.93
CA PHE A 57 6.37 12.32 -7.49
C PHE A 57 6.47 13.80 -7.11
N THR A 58 7.06 14.64 -7.97
CA THR A 58 7.11 16.08 -7.73
C THR A 58 5.79 16.67 -8.20
N GLN A 59 5.11 17.36 -7.29
CA GLN A 59 3.85 18.03 -7.56
C GLN A 59 4.03 19.54 -7.38
N SER A 60 3.39 20.31 -8.25
CA SER A 60 3.48 21.79 -8.24
C SER A 60 2.44 22.45 -7.34
N LYS A 61 1.43 21.71 -6.90
CA LYS A 61 0.32 22.22 -6.08
C LYS A 61 -0.06 21.22 -4.99
N PRO A 62 -0.48 21.72 -3.80
CA PRO A 62 -1.01 20.87 -2.76
C PRO A 62 -2.30 20.17 -3.20
N ASN A 63 -2.58 19.04 -2.58
CA ASN A 63 -3.78 18.22 -2.80
C ASN A 63 -3.98 17.75 -4.26
N HIS A 64 -2.91 17.69 -5.06
CA HIS A 64 -3.00 17.21 -6.43
C HIS A 64 -2.91 15.69 -6.48
N VAL A 65 -1.93 15.09 -5.78
CA VAL A 65 -1.76 13.64 -5.68
C VAL A 65 -1.50 13.27 -4.23
N TRP A 66 -2.34 12.40 -3.69
CA TRP A 66 -2.09 11.76 -2.41
C TRP A 66 -1.60 10.34 -2.61
N VAL A 67 -0.74 9.89 -1.72
CA VAL A 67 -0.24 8.51 -1.68
C VAL A 67 -0.55 7.91 -0.32
N THR A 68 -0.80 6.61 -0.26
CA THR A 68 -1.09 5.93 0.99
C THR A 68 -0.43 4.57 1.03
N ASP A 69 -0.08 4.15 2.22
CA ASP A 69 0.51 2.85 2.51
C ASP A 69 0.30 2.50 3.99
N THR A 70 0.59 1.25 4.34
CA THR A 70 0.37 0.71 5.68
C THR A 70 1.65 0.08 6.20
N THR A 71 1.96 0.30 7.49
CA THR A 71 3.01 -0.41 8.20
C THR A 71 2.46 -1.14 9.41
N GLU A 72 3.23 -2.06 9.99
CA GLU A 72 2.85 -2.89 11.14
C GLU A 72 3.73 -2.59 12.35
N PRO A 73 3.43 -1.55 13.16
CA PRO A 73 4.08 -1.34 14.43
C PRO A 73 3.62 -2.35 15.49
N THR A 74 4.47 -2.53 16.51
CA THR A 74 4.21 -3.44 17.62
C THR A 74 4.21 -2.72 18.95
N TYR A 75 3.46 -3.26 19.94
CA TYR A 75 3.45 -2.78 21.31
C TYR A 75 3.38 -3.96 22.32
N GLY A 76 3.63 -3.69 23.60
CA GLY A 76 3.59 -4.70 24.65
C GLY A 76 4.53 -5.87 24.38
N SER A 77 4.05 -7.08 24.54
CA SER A 77 4.80 -8.33 24.30
C SER A 77 4.90 -8.74 22.83
N GLY A 78 4.60 -7.85 21.89
CA GLY A 78 4.67 -8.12 20.44
C GLY A 78 3.30 -8.10 19.77
N ASN A 79 2.29 -7.47 20.39
CA ASN A 79 1.01 -7.22 19.77
C ASN A 79 1.19 -6.33 18.54
N LYS A 80 0.49 -6.67 17.44
CA LYS A 80 0.60 -5.99 16.16
C LYS A 80 -0.66 -5.20 15.85
N VAL A 81 -0.47 -4.04 15.23
CA VAL A 81 -1.55 -3.24 14.66
C VAL A 81 -1.15 -2.72 13.29
N ARG A 82 -2.08 -2.18 12.54
CA ARG A 82 -1.85 -1.51 11.26
C ARG A 82 -1.86 -0.01 11.45
N LEU A 83 -0.79 0.65 11.06
CA LEU A 83 -0.72 2.09 10.96
C LEU A 83 -0.81 2.46 9.48
N HIS A 84 -1.93 3.03 9.11
CA HIS A 84 -2.20 3.58 7.79
C HIS A 84 -1.84 5.06 7.78
N VAL A 85 -1.15 5.53 6.76
CA VAL A 85 -0.85 6.95 6.60
C VAL A 85 -1.15 7.38 5.16
N MET A 86 -1.68 8.58 5.02
CA MET A 86 -1.86 9.25 3.74
C MET A 86 -1.00 10.50 3.69
N LEU A 87 -0.22 10.64 2.61
CA LEU A 87 0.65 11.78 2.37
C LEU A 87 0.17 12.57 1.15
N ASP A 88 0.30 13.89 1.20
CA ASP A 88 0.28 14.72 0.01
C ASP A 88 1.68 14.76 -0.60
N LEU A 89 1.80 14.41 -1.87
CA LEU A 89 3.09 14.43 -2.57
C LEU A 89 3.69 15.81 -2.72
N TYR A 90 2.89 16.89 -2.70
CA TYR A 90 3.38 18.26 -2.83
C TYR A 90 4.46 18.61 -1.80
N GLY A 91 4.21 18.36 -0.54
CA GLY A 91 5.21 18.61 0.51
C GLY A 91 5.72 17.32 1.18
N GLN A 92 5.33 16.15 0.68
CA GLN A 92 5.45 14.87 1.39
C GLN A 92 4.87 14.97 2.80
N ALA A 93 3.72 15.65 2.88
CA ALA A 93 3.04 16.02 4.11
C ALA A 93 2.13 14.89 4.58
N PRO A 94 2.26 14.39 5.81
CA PRO A 94 1.24 13.52 6.38
C PRO A 94 -0.07 14.30 6.53
N ILE A 95 -1.13 13.80 5.90
CA ILE A 95 -2.47 14.41 5.91
C ILE A 95 -3.32 13.79 7.01
N ALA A 96 -3.39 12.46 6.99
CA ALA A 96 -4.18 11.68 7.92
C ALA A 96 -3.47 10.38 8.26
N TYR A 97 -3.80 9.83 9.41
CA TYR A 97 -3.38 8.50 9.81
C TYR A 97 -4.51 7.78 10.54
N LEU A 98 -4.45 6.46 10.55
CA LEU A 98 -5.38 5.60 11.24
C LEU A 98 -4.64 4.41 11.82
N ILE A 99 -4.89 4.07 13.09
CA ILE A 99 -4.45 2.82 13.69
C ILE A 99 -5.65 1.87 13.74
N SER A 100 -5.46 0.64 13.26
CA SER A 100 -6.50 -0.38 13.25
C SER A 100 -5.91 -1.76 13.57
N PRO A 101 -6.71 -2.71 14.09
CA PRO A 101 -6.21 -4.07 14.37
C PRO A 101 -5.76 -4.80 13.10
N THR A 102 -6.46 -4.56 11.99
CA THR A 102 -6.24 -5.24 10.71
C THR A 102 -6.37 -4.27 9.53
N GLU A 103 -5.73 -4.59 8.42
CA GLU A 103 -5.90 -3.87 7.17
C GLU A 103 -7.15 -4.37 6.44
N THR A 104 -8.13 -3.48 6.29
CA THR A 104 -9.42 -3.77 5.66
C THR A 104 -9.80 -2.66 4.68
N THR A 105 -10.74 -2.95 3.79
CA THR A 105 -11.35 -1.93 2.91
C THR A 105 -11.96 -0.80 3.73
N GLN A 106 -12.60 -1.11 4.86
CA GLN A 106 -13.22 -0.13 5.74
C GLN A 106 -12.17 0.82 6.36
N SER A 107 -10.98 0.29 6.76
CA SER A 107 -9.90 1.14 7.24
C SER A 107 -9.35 2.06 6.15
N ALA A 108 -9.25 1.58 4.90
CA ALA A 108 -8.82 2.40 3.78
C ALA A 108 -9.83 3.53 3.45
N VAL A 109 -11.13 3.21 3.43
CA VAL A 109 -12.21 4.21 3.25
C VAL A 109 -12.21 5.22 4.40
N LYS A 110 -12.09 4.76 5.64
CA LYS A 110 -12.03 5.65 6.81
C LYS A 110 -10.83 6.60 6.75
N LEU A 111 -9.66 6.11 6.35
CA LEU A 111 -8.48 6.97 6.17
C LEU A 111 -8.70 8.04 5.10
N LEU A 112 -9.33 7.68 3.98
CA LEU A 112 -9.70 8.63 2.92
C LEU A 112 -10.64 9.72 3.45
N SER A 113 -11.69 9.33 4.16
CA SER A 113 -12.65 10.29 4.74
C SER A 113 -11.97 11.24 5.73
N LEU A 114 -11.10 10.72 6.61
CA LEU A 114 -10.31 11.54 7.54
C LEU A 114 -9.39 12.53 6.79
N ALA A 115 -8.75 12.10 5.70
CA ALA A 115 -7.87 12.96 4.92
C ALA A 115 -8.65 14.09 4.22
N ILE A 116 -9.81 13.79 3.63
CA ILE A 116 -10.69 14.78 3.00
C ILE A 116 -11.20 15.78 4.04
N GLU A 117 -11.62 15.30 5.21
CA GLU A 117 -12.08 16.14 6.32
C GLU A 117 -10.96 17.06 6.82
N GLN A 118 -9.76 16.50 7.06
CA GLN A 118 -8.60 17.25 7.53
C GLN A 118 -8.17 18.36 6.56
N ARG A 119 -8.23 18.10 5.25
CA ARG A 119 -7.84 19.05 4.21
C ARG A 119 -8.96 19.95 3.74
N GLN A 120 -10.21 19.63 4.06
CA GLN A 120 -11.41 20.29 3.50
C GLN A 120 -11.36 20.35 1.96
N GLN A 121 -10.62 19.41 1.34
CA GLN A 121 -10.36 19.35 -0.08
C GLN A 121 -10.09 17.91 -0.50
N LYS A 122 -10.47 17.56 -1.74
CA LYS A 122 -10.22 16.27 -2.36
C LYS A 122 -8.97 16.32 -3.25
N PRO A 123 -8.18 15.24 -3.34
CA PRO A 123 -7.11 15.18 -4.32
C PRO A 123 -7.69 14.93 -5.71
N ARG A 124 -6.91 15.27 -6.73
CA ARG A 124 -7.21 14.84 -8.10
C ARG A 124 -6.98 13.34 -8.29
N MET A 125 -5.97 12.79 -7.61
CA MET A 125 -5.54 11.40 -7.74
C MET A 125 -5.07 10.85 -6.40
N ILE A 126 -5.36 9.56 -6.17
CA ILE A 126 -4.71 8.78 -5.12
C ILE A 126 -3.89 7.68 -5.76
N HIS A 127 -2.66 7.49 -5.29
CA HIS A 127 -1.79 6.40 -5.71
C HIS A 127 -1.58 5.43 -4.56
N THR A 128 -1.80 4.13 -4.82
CA THR A 128 -1.68 3.04 -3.84
C THR A 128 -0.88 1.89 -4.41
N ASP A 129 -0.47 0.98 -3.57
CA ASP A 129 -0.13 -0.36 -4.02
C ASP A 129 -1.39 -1.14 -4.43
N ARG A 130 -1.22 -2.44 -4.71
CA ARG A 130 -2.33 -3.35 -5.03
C ARG A 130 -2.74 -4.22 -3.84
N GLY A 131 -2.64 -3.70 -2.63
CA GLY A 131 -3.19 -4.35 -1.45
C GLY A 131 -4.69 -4.65 -1.61
N SER A 132 -5.16 -5.74 -1.01
CA SER A 132 -6.56 -6.19 -1.15
C SER A 132 -7.58 -5.12 -0.75
N ALA A 133 -7.24 -4.27 0.22
CA ALA A 133 -8.07 -3.16 0.65
C ALA A 133 -8.32 -2.14 -0.48
N TYR A 134 -7.27 -1.79 -1.22
CA TYR A 134 -7.30 -0.75 -2.26
C TYR A 134 -7.86 -1.23 -3.61
N VAL A 135 -7.70 -2.52 -3.96
CA VAL A 135 -8.29 -3.07 -5.20
C VAL A 135 -9.76 -3.44 -5.05
N SER A 136 -10.33 -3.32 -3.86
CA SER A 136 -11.72 -3.66 -3.57
C SER A 136 -12.70 -2.78 -4.36
N HIS A 137 -13.83 -3.33 -4.73
CA HIS A 137 -14.90 -2.58 -5.42
C HIS A 137 -15.39 -1.40 -4.56
N VAL A 138 -15.53 -1.60 -3.24
CA VAL A 138 -16.02 -0.58 -2.30
C VAL A 138 -15.09 0.64 -2.26
N TYR A 139 -13.76 0.42 -2.15
CA TYR A 139 -12.80 1.52 -2.15
C TYR A 139 -12.80 2.28 -3.48
N ASN A 140 -12.84 1.55 -4.60
CA ASN A 140 -12.89 2.18 -5.93
C ASN A 140 -14.19 2.92 -6.19
N GLN A 141 -15.31 2.43 -5.68
CA GLN A 141 -16.59 3.12 -5.74
C GLN A 141 -16.55 4.43 -4.94
N GLU A 142 -15.98 4.42 -3.74
CA GLU A 142 -15.80 5.62 -2.91
C GLU A 142 -14.95 6.68 -3.62
N LEU A 143 -13.82 6.29 -4.22
CA LEU A 143 -13.00 7.20 -5.02
C LEU A 143 -13.78 7.80 -6.20
N SER A 144 -14.57 6.96 -6.89
CA SER A 144 -15.38 7.39 -8.03
C SER A 144 -16.47 8.39 -7.61
N GLN A 145 -17.16 8.18 -6.49
CA GLN A 145 -18.16 9.10 -5.96
C GLN A 145 -17.57 10.47 -5.62
N HIS A 146 -16.29 10.50 -5.20
CA HIS A 146 -15.56 11.73 -4.97
C HIS A 146 -14.94 12.33 -6.25
N GLY A 147 -14.99 11.65 -7.39
CA GLY A 147 -14.35 12.08 -8.63
C GLY A 147 -12.81 11.98 -8.59
N ILE A 148 -12.27 11.10 -7.74
CA ILE A 148 -10.84 10.91 -7.52
C ILE A 148 -10.32 9.81 -8.45
N LEU A 149 -9.26 10.10 -9.19
CA LEU A 149 -8.58 9.12 -10.03
C LEU A 149 -7.77 8.14 -9.16
N HIS A 150 -7.87 6.85 -9.46
CA HIS A 150 -7.07 5.83 -8.79
C HIS A 150 -5.89 5.40 -9.66
N SER A 151 -4.68 5.51 -9.12
CA SER A 151 -3.44 5.06 -9.73
C SER A 151 -2.82 3.95 -8.90
N TYR A 152 -2.32 2.89 -9.54
CA TYR A 152 -1.75 1.73 -8.86
C TYR A 152 -0.27 1.53 -9.18
N SER A 153 0.51 1.15 -8.18
CA SER A 153 1.85 0.58 -8.39
C SER A 153 1.79 -0.75 -9.15
N ALA A 154 2.84 -1.10 -9.88
CA ALA A 154 2.96 -2.45 -10.42
C ALA A 154 3.23 -3.47 -9.32
N PRO A 155 2.70 -4.70 -9.44
CA PRO A 155 3.07 -5.79 -8.55
C PRO A 155 4.60 -6.03 -8.58
N GLY A 156 5.23 -6.03 -7.40
CA GLY A 156 6.66 -6.25 -7.26
C GLY A 156 7.54 -5.11 -7.79
N THR A 157 7.00 -3.88 -7.88
CA THR A 157 7.75 -2.70 -8.28
C THR A 157 7.75 -1.64 -7.16
N PRO A 158 8.58 -1.80 -6.12
CA PRO A 158 8.66 -0.86 -4.99
C PRO A 158 8.90 0.58 -5.42
N ALA A 159 9.69 0.79 -6.47
CA ALA A 159 9.99 2.11 -7.01
C ALA A 159 8.74 2.95 -7.37
N ASP A 160 7.59 2.32 -7.58
CA ASP A 160 6.35 3.04 -7.88
C ASP A 160 5.72 3.67 -6.63
N ASN A 161 6.06 3.17 -5.43
CA ASN A 161 5.64 3.74 -4.13
C ASN A 161 6.82 4.29 -3.31
N ALA A 162 7.93 4.60 -3.98
CA ALA A 162 9.20 4.99 -3.33
C ALA A 162 9.05 6.16 -2.35
N LYS A 163 8.06 7.05 -2.52
CA LYS A 163 7.84 8.18 -1.61
C LYS A 163 7.29 7.74 -0.25
N MET A 164 6.38 6.76 -0.25
CA MET A 164 5.89 6.17 1.00
C MET A 164 6.98 5.36 1.69
N GLU A 165 7.75 4.56 0.92
CA GLU A 165 8.86 3.77 1.48
C GLU A 165 9.92 4.66 2.14
N HIS A 166 10.32 5.77 1.49
CA HIS A 166 11.24 6.74 2.07
C HIS A 166 10.66 7.41 3.32
N TRP A 167 9.40 7.83 3.26
CA TRP A 167 8.75 8.45 4.41
C TRP A 167 8.66 7.48 5.60
N TRP A 168 8.35 6.20 5.37
CA TRP A 168 8.37 5.18 6.41
C TRP A 168 9.77 4.96 7.00
N ALA A 169 10.80 4.97 6.15
CA ALA A 169 12.17 4.86 6.60
C ALA A 169 12.54 6.04 7.52
N ASP A 170 12.22 7.26 7.10
CA ASP A 170 12.45 8.47 7.91
C ASP A 170 11.63 8.44 9.20
N PHE A 171 10.33 8.13 9.13
CA PHE A 171 9.46 8.07 10.30
C PHE A 171 9.94 7.05 11.34
N LYS A 172 10.40 5.89 10.89
CA LYS A 172 10.96 4.86 11.76
C LYS A 172 12.32 5.27 12.32
N SER A 173 13.24 5.71 11.48
CA SER A 173 14.64 5.98 11.89
C SER A 173 14.78 7.27 12.71
N ILE A 174 14.05 8.32 12.37
CA ILE A 174 14.16 9.65 13.00
C ILE A 174 13.26 9.74 14.24
N TRP A 175 12.10 9.07 14.22
CA TRP A 175 11.14 9.19 15.30
C TRP A 175 10.94 7.92 16.09
N MET A 176 10.37 6.87 15.51
CA MET A 176 9.92 5.69 16.26
C MET A 176 11.06 4.96 16.98
N ASN A 177 12.23 4.84 16.35
CA ASN A 177 13.38 4.16 16.96
C ASN A 177 14.00 4.92 18.14
N HIS A 178 13.64 6.19 18.34
CA HIS A 178 14.08 7.01 19.49
C HIS A 178 13.04 7.04 20.61
N GLN A 179 11.88 6.39 20.44
CA GLN A 179 10.88 6.28 21.50
C GLN A 179 11.14 5.05 22.38
N ALA A 180 10.77 5.15 23.64
CA ALA A 180 10.67 3.97 24.49
C ALA A 180 9.65 3.01 23.90
N LYS A 181 9.85 1.70 24.09
CA LYS A 181 8.90 0.70 23.62
C LYS A 181 7.52 0.95 24.23
N ALA A 182 6.51 1.18 23.42
CA ALA A 182 5.14 1.31 23.89
C ALA A 182 4.66 -0.01 24.52
N MET A 183 4.17 0.05 25.74
CA MET A 183 3.65 -1.12 26.46
C MET A 183 2.16 -1.33 26.22
N THR A 184 1.44 -0.26 25.87
CA THR A 184 0.00 -0.27 25.59
C THR A 184 -0.29 0.32 24.21
N LEU A 185 -1.48 0.03 23.67
CA LEU A 185 -1.94 0.64 22.41
C LEU A 185 -2.04 2.16 22.54
N ALA A 186 -2.54 2.66 23.69
CA ALA A 186 -2.66 4.09 23.94
C ALA A 186 -1.31 4.82 23.91
N GLU A 187 -0.25 4.21 24.48
CA GLU A 187 1.10 4.76 24.38
C GLU A 187 1.60 4.80 22.93
N LEU A 188 1.37 3.73 22.16
CA LEU A 188 1.72 3.72 20.75
C LEU A 188 0.98 4.80 19.95
N GLU A 189 -0.32 4.99 20.20
CA GLU A 189 -1.13 6.05 19.58
C GLU A 189 -0.58 7.44 19.89
N VAL A 190 -0.17 7.69 21.13
CA VAL A 190 0.48 8.96 21.53
C VAL A 190 1.80 9.16 20.79
N GLN A 191 2.65 8.13 20.73
CA GLN A 191 3.93 8.20 20.00
C GLN A 191 3.75 8.47 18.52
N VAL A 192 2.79 7.80 17.87
CA VAL A 192 2.45 8.02 16.45
C VAL A 192 1.94 9.45 16.25
N LYS A 193 1.00 9.93 17.09
CA LYS A 193 0.46 11.29 17.01
C LYS A 193 1.56 12.34 17.12
N GLN A 194 2.45 12.19 18.10
CA GLN A 194 3.59 13.09 18.29
C GLN A 194 4.55 13.05 17.10
N GLY A 195 4.81 11.87 16.52
CA GLY A 195 5.64 11.71 15.33
C GLY A 195 5.05 12.39 14.11
N ILE A 196 3.76 12.20 13.84
CA ILE A 196 3.06 12.90 12.75
C ILE A 196 3.16 14.41 12.93
N ASN A 197 2.93 14.89 14.16
CA ASN A 197 3.07 16.31 14.47
C ASN A 197 4.51 16.81 14.26
N TYR A 198 5.52 16.06 14.70
CA TYR A 198 6.94 16.40 14.46
C TYR A 198 7.24 16.53 12.96
N PHE A 199 6.82 15.55 12.14
CA PHE A 199 7.04 15.59 10.69
C PHE A 199 6.28 16.72 9.99
N THR A 200 5.20 17.21 10.58
CA THR A 200 4.44 18.35 10.03
C THR A 200 5.02 19.71 10.44
N THR A 201 5.44 19.86 11.70
CA THR A 201 5.71 21.17 12.29
C THR A 201 7.18 21.43 12.65
N LYS A 202 8.03 20.40 12.67
CA LYS A 202 9.44 20.50 13.10
C LYS A 202 10.43 19.94 12.09
N PHE A 203 10.07 18.89 11.35
CA PHE A 203 10.97 18.25 10.42
C PHE A 203 11.15 19.11 9.15
N ILE A 204 12.34 19.65 8.99
CA ILE A 204 12.75 20.42 7.80
C ILE A 204 13.29 19.49 6.70
N SER A 205 13.18 19.90 5.45
CA SER A 205 13.70 19.13 4.32
C SER A 205 14.25 20.03 3.22
N ILE A 206 15.42 19.67 2.68
CA ILE A 206 16.00 20.31 1.51
C ILE A 206 15.03 20.36 0.32
N LYS A 207 14.21 19.33 0.15
CA LYS A 207 13.18 19.28 -0.90
C LYS A 207 12.07 20.34 -0.72
N ARG A 208 11.96 20.93 0.44
CA ARG A 208 11.05 22.00 0.78
C ARG A 208 11.81 23.31 1.05
N ASN A 209 13.01 23.47 0.48
CA ASN A 209 13.86 24.66 0.70
C ASN A 209 14.16 24.90 2.19
N ASP A 210 14.49 23.83 2.91
CA ASP A 210 14.75 23.82 4.36
C ASP A 210 13.59 24.32 5.23
N LEU A 211 12.36 24.14 4.74
CA LEU A 211 11.13 24.46 5.47
C LEU A 211 10.51 23.19 6.07
N THR A 212 9.72 23.40 7.12
CA THR A 212 8.76 22.40 7.61
C THR A 212 7.60 22.24 6.61
N VAL A 213 6.78 21.20 6.81
CA VAL A 213 5.55 21.05 5.99
C VAL A 213 4.61 22.23 6.17
N ALA A 214 4.42 22.69 7.40
CA ALA A 214 3.51 23.82 7.69
C ALA A 214 3.95 25.09 6.95
N GLU A 215 5.20 25.51 7.10
CA GLU A 215 5.76 26.67 6.42
C GLU A 215 5.72 26.55 4.89
N TYR A 216 5.97 25.35 4.37
CA TYR A 216 5.96 25.12 2.92
C TYR A 216 4.55 25.26 2.31
N TYR A 217 3.50 24.91 3.06
CA TYR A 217 2.12 25.09 2.63
C TYR A 217 1.66 26.55 2.75
N GLU A 218 2.11 27.29 3.77
CA GLU A 218 1.80 28.71 3.93
C GLU A 218 2.28 29.55 2.75
N GLN A 219 3.43 29.20 2.15
CA GLN A 219 3.96 29.89 0.96
C GLN A 219 3.04 29.78 -0.27
N GLN A 220 2.12 28.82 -0.32
CA GLN A 220 1.18 28.65 -1.44
C GLN A 220 -0.17 29.36 -1.20
N ALA A 221 -0.39 29.88 0.00
CA ALA A 221 -1.62 30.60 0.34
C ALA A 221 -1.53 32.09 0.01
N ILE A 222 -0.36 32.54 -0.50
CA ILE A 222 -0.10 33.88 -0.97
C ILE A 222 -0.17 33.92 -2.51
#